data_b765d999246d897a99eed34588079897
#
_entry.id   b765d999246d897a99eed34588079897
#
_cell.length_a   1.000
_cell.length_b   1.000
_cell.length_c   1.000
_cell.angle_alpha   90.00
_cell.angle_beta   90.00
_cell.angle_gamma   90.00
#
_symmetry.space_group_name_H-M   'P 1'
#
loop_
_entity.id
_entity.type
_entity.pdbx_description
1 polymer ?
#
loop_
_entity_poly.entity_id
_entity_poly.type
_entity_poly.pdbx_seq_one_letter_code
_entity_poly.pdbx_strand_id
1 'polypeptide(L)'
;MKKFFLLVTAIFLSFSMSAQDSTEADTLWKYNGVTSLNVSQLSLSNWAAGGENSLSGNALVMLSADFDDGTMNWDNDLIMGFGLIRQGDDPTRKSDDKLDLSSKFGYRASKNWFYSGLLSFKTQFAEGYDNPGEADRIKISNWLAPGYLNISAGMDFKPNDEFSMLIAPVSGKMTFVLDDDLSAAGTFGLDPGETFRGEFGGYVKVAFKKEILKNVLLDTKLDFFSNYLENPQYVDVNWDMLLTFTINEFLSATLVTQLIYDRDIEFGFDSTGDGVHDSFEPRVQFKELFGLGLTYNF
;
A
#
# COMPACT_ATOMS: atom_id res chain seq x y z
N MET A 1 3.23 -13.45 18.50
CA MET A 1 3.50 -14.27 17.32
C MET A 1 2.60 -15.52 17.21
N LYS A 2 2.55 -16.44 18.16
CA LYS A 2 1.69 -17.66 18.04
C LYS A 2 0.18 -17.40 17.86
N LYS A 3 -0.37 -16.34 18.47
CA LYS A 3 -1.80 -15.98 18.35
C LYS A 3 -2.14 -15.32 17.01
N PHE A 4 -1.18 -14.62 16.37
CA PHE A 4 -1.35 -14.01 15.08
C PHE A 4 -1.34 -15.06 13.95
N PHE A 5 -0.44 -16.04 14.04
CA PHE A 5 -0.41 -17.18 13.10
C PHE A 5 -1.71 -18.00 13.12
N LEU A 6 -2.30 -18.20 14.30
CA LEU A 6 -3.59 -18.90 14.46
C LEU A 6 -4.76 -18.11 13.84
N LEU A 7 -4.74 -16.78 13.91
CA LEU A 7 -5.78 -15.94 13.32
C LEU A 7 -5.72 -15.96 11.78
N VAL A 8 -4.53 -15.86 11.20
CA VAL A 8 -4.30 -15.95 9.76
C VAL A 8 -4.70 -17.35 9.24
N THR A 9 -4.35 -18.41 9.94
CA THR A 9 -4.75 -19.79 9.59
C THR A 9 -6.26 -20.00 9.69
N ALA A 10 -6.92 -19.39 10.67
CA ALA A 10 -8.39 -19.49 10.84
C ALA A 10 -9.13 -18.72 9.73
N ILE A 11 -8.61 -17.59 9.25
CA ILE A 11 -9.17 -16.85 8.13
C ILE A 11 -9.04 -17.67 6.84
N PHE A 12 -7.90 -18.32 6.59
CA PHE A 12 -7.73 -19.21 5.43
C PHE A 12 -8.67 -20.42 5.43
N LEU A 13 -8.96 -21.00 6.59
CA LEU A 13 -9.87 -22.15 6.72
C LEU A 13 -11.34 -21.78 6.52
N SER A 14 -11.75 -20.54 6.81
CA SER A 14 -13.14 -20.10 6.64
C SER A 14 -13.48 -19.77 5.17
N PHE A 15 -12.52 -19.40 4.35
CA PHE A 15 -12.75 -19.14 2.90
C PHE A 15 -12.89 -20.42 2.07
N SER A 16 -12.36 -21.56 2.53
CA SER A 16 -12.43 -22.82 1.78
C SER A 16 -13.82 -23.48 1.76
N MET A 17 -14.78 -22.99 2.51
CA MET A 17 -16.13 -23.59 2.60
C MET A 17 -17.18 -22.98 1.68
N SER A 18 -16.87 -21.96 0.88
CA SER A 18 -17.84 -21.29 0.01
C SER A 18 -17.66 -21.56 -1.49
N ALA A 19 -16.72 -22.45 -1.87
CA ALA A 19 -16.56 -22.86 -3.26
C ALA A 19 -17.52 -24.03 -3.60
N GLN A 20 -18.81 -23.82 -3.37
CA GLN A 20 -19.85 -24.75 -3.84
C GLN A 20 -20.69 -24.04 -4.89
N ASP A 21 -20.58 -24.57 -6.12
CA ASP A 21 -21.50 -24.49 -7.26
C ASP A 21 -22.70 -23.57 -7.08
N SER A 22 -22.52 -22.26 -7.33
CA SER A 22 -23.64 -21.35 -7.51
C SER A 22 -23.93 -21.25 -9.00
N THR A 23 -25.05 -21.81 -9.44
CA THR A 23 -25.79 -21.33 -10.64
C THR A 23 -25.57 -19.80 -10.73
N GLU A 24 -25.12 -19.32 -11.89
CA GLU A 24 -24.97 -17.89 -12.20
C GLU A 24 -26.26 -17.14 -11.86
N ALA A 25 -26.44 -16.75 -10.61
CA ALA A 25 -27.32 -15.65 -10.27
C ALA A 25 -26.57 -14.40 -10.77
N ASP A 26 -27.28 -13.59 -11.57
CA ASP A 26 -26.80 -12.27 -12.04
C ASP A 26 -26.55 -11.39 -10.81
N THR A 27 -25.39 -11.60 -10.16
CA THR A 27 -25.04 -10.93 -8.91
C THR A 27 -24.48 -9.57 -9.27
N LEU A 28 -25.12 -8.52 -8.77
CA LEU A 28 -24.65 -7.12 -8.89
C LEU A 28 -23.28 -6.90 -8.24
N TRP A 29 -22.80 -7.86 -7.48
CA TRP A 29 -21.50 -7.89 -6.84
C TRP A 29 -20.52 -8.77 -7.61
N LYS A 30 -19.32 -8.23 -7.87
CA LYS A 30 -18.17 -8.95 -8.39
C LYS A 30 -17.11 -9.01 -7.30
N TYR A 31 -16.65 -10.21 -6.97
CA TYR A 31 -15.58 -10.43 -5.98
C TYR A 31 -14.33 -10.92 -6.71
N ASN A 32 -13.19 -10.35 -6.37
CA ASN A 32 -11.90 -10.83 -6.87
C ASN A 32 -10.92 -10.90 -5.72
N GLY A 33 -10.06 -11.90 -5.75
CA GLY A 33 -8.99 -12.05 -4.78
C GLY A 33 -7.71 -12.52 -5.41
N VAL A 34 -6.59 -11.99 -4.93
CA VAL A 34 -5.24 -12.41 -5.28
C VAL A 34 -4.47 -12.62 -4.00
N THR A 35 -3.89 -13.81 -3.84
CA THR A 35 -2.96 -14.08 -2.75
C THR A 35 -1.65 -14.56 -3.34
N SER A 36 -0.53 -13.97 -2.93
CA SER A 36 0.79 -14.41 -3.37
C SER A 36 1.75 -14.59 -2.19
N LEU A 37 2.63 -15.57 -2.32
CA LEU A 37 3.72 -15.85 -1.40
C LEU A 37 5.02 -15.99 -2.21
N ASN A 38 5.91 -15.04 -2.05
CA ASN A 38 7.20 -15.02 -2.70
C ASN A 38 8.30 -15.35 -1.69
N VAL A 39 9.26 -16.18 -2.10
CA VAL A 39 10.44 -16.49 -1.30
C VAL A 39 11.68 -16.36 -2.19
N SER A 40 12.70 -15.71 -1.68
CA SER A 40 14.00 -15.61 -2.34
C SER A 40 15.11 -16.03 -1.38
N GLN A 41 16.05 -16.82 -1.90
CA GLN A 41 17.19 -17.30 -1.13
C GLN A 41 18.48 -17.18 -1.95
N LEU A 42 19.51 -16.62 -1.33
CA LEU A 42 20.89 -16.68 -1.80
C LEU A 42 21.69 -17.51 -0.81
N SER A 43 22.32 -18.58 -1.26
CA SER A 43 23.17 -19.45 -0.43
C SER A 43 24.55 -19.58 -1.06
N LEU A 44 25.57 -19.17 -0.35
CA LEU A 44 26.96 -19.16 -0.75
C LEU A 44 27.75 -20.14 0.13
N SER A 45 28.53 -21.01 -0.50
CA SER A 45 29.43 -21.94 0.18
C SER A 45 30.80 -21.90 -0.48
N ASN A 46 31.83 -21.52 0.26
CA ASN A 46 33.21 -21.40 -0.22
C ASN A 46 33.31 -20.47 -1.46
N TRP A 47 32.46 -19.43 -1.51
CA TRP A 47 32.40 -18.48 -2.62
C TRP A 47 33.44 -17.38 -2.44
N ALA A 48 34.48 -17.37 -3.30
CA ALA A 48 35.64 -16.48 -3.14
C ALA A 48 35.39 -15.03 -3.62
N ALA A 49 34.33 -14.78 -4.42
CA ALA A 49 34.09 -13.45 -4.99
C ALA A 49 33.34 -12.49 -4.05
N GLY A 50 33.11 -12.88 -2.78
CA GLY A 50 32.39 -12.07 -1.82
C GLY A 50 30.85 -12.23 -1.91
N GLY A 51 30.12 -11.56 -1.04
CA GLY A 51 28.67 -11.64 -0.90
C GLY A 51 28.27 -12.34 0.41
N GLU A 52 26.98 -12.25 0.75
CA GLU A 52 26.40 -12.79 1.97
C GLU A 52 25.18 -13.66 1.66
N ASN A 53 24.96 -14.68 2.49
CA ASN A 53 23.72 -15.46 2.41
C ASN A 53 22.52 -14.55 2.67
N SER A 54 21.41 -14.75 1.97
CA SER A 54 20.19 -14.03 2.24
C SER A 54 18.97 -14.91 2.12
N LEU A 55 17.96 -14.59 2.92
CA LEU A 55 16.64 -15.21 2.86
C LEU A 55 15.59 -14.11 3.01
N SER A 56 14.67 -14.02 2.06
CA SER A 56 13.53 -13.12 2.15
C SER A 56 12.23 -13.84 1.84
N GLY A 57 11.15 -13.38 2.45
CA GLY A 57 9.80 -13.83 2.19
C GLY A 57 8.84 -12.66 2.23
N ASN A 58 7.90 -12.62 1.28
CA ASN A 58 6.86 -11.61 1.19
C ASN A 58 5.52 -12.29 0.90
N ALA A 59 4.49 -11.91 1.67
CA ALA A 59 3.11 -12.30 1.45
C ALA A 59 2.29 -11.07 1.05
N LEU A 60 1.45 -11.20 0.01
CA LEU A 60 0.55 -10.17 -0.47
C LEU A 60 -0.86 -10.76 -0.59
N VAL A 61 -1.85 -10.03 -0.08
CA VAL A 61 -3.27 -10.33 -0.25
C VAL A 61 -3.96 -9.10 -0.79
N MET A 62 -4.69 -9.25 -1.89
CA MET A 62 -5.51 -8.21 -2.50
C MET A 62 -6.92 -8.77 -2.65
N LEU A 63 -7.91 -8.05 -2.13
CA LEU A 63 -9.32 -8.40 -2.24
C LEU A 63 -10.07 -7.21 -2.82
N SER A 64 -11.00 -7.48 -3.73
CA SER A 64 -11.97 -6.47 -4.18
C SER A 64 -13.39 -7.00 -4.12
N ALA A 65 -14.32 -6.08 -3.85
CA ALA A 65 -15.76 -6.31 -3.87
C ALA A 65 -16.43 -5.12 -4.55
N ASP A 66 -16.90 -5.32 -5.77
CA ASP A 66 -17.42 -4.27 -6.64
C ASP A 66 -18.88 -4.49 -6.91
N PHE A 67 -19.72 -3.51 -6.61
CA PHE A 67 -21.15 -3.48 -6.88
C PHE A 67 -21.43 -2.52 -8.03
N ASP A 68 -22.27 -2.94 -8.99
CA ASP A 68 -22.79 -2.06 -10.05
C ASP A 68 -24.20 -2.51 -10.46
N ASP A 69 -25.21 -1.64 -10.24
CA ASP A 69 -26.60 -1.84 -10.70
C ASP A 69 -26.96 -0.97 -11.91
N GLY A 70 -25.95 -0.31 -12.50
CA GLY A 70 -26.13 0.64 -13.60
C GLY A 70 -26.50 2.05 -13.14
N THR A 71 -26.90 2.26 -11.88
CA THR A 71 -27.23 3.57 -11.28
C THR A 71 -26.26 3.93 -10.18
N MET A 72 -25.88 2.95 -9.38
CA MET A 72 -24.90 3.07 -8.29
C MET A 72 -23.74 2.13 -8.56
N ASN A 73 -22.54 2.55 -8.20
CA ASN A 73 -21.38 1.68 -8.08
C ASN A 73 -20.77 1.82 -6.68
N TRP A 74 -20.20 0.74 -6.19
CA TRP A 74 -19.51 0.73 -4.91
C TRP A 74 -18.29 -0.19 -5.00
N ASP A 75 -17.14 0.42 -5.23
CA ASP A 75 -15.86 -0.26 -5.41
C ASP A 75 -15.13 -0.32 -4.06
N ASN A 76 -14.77 -1.51 -3.60
CA ASN A 76 -14.07 -1.73 -2.34
C ASN A 76 -12.80 -2.54 -2.60
N ASP A 77 -11.67 -2.05 -2.11
CA ASP A 77 -10.38 -2.71 -2.21
C ASP A 77 -9.74 -2.87 -0.83
N LEU A 78 -9.12 -4.01 -0.57
CA LEU A 78 -8.25 -4.27 0.57
C LEU A 78 -6.93 -4.85 0.07
N ILE A 79 -5.83 -4.21 0.43
CA ILE A 79 -4.48 -4.67 0.14
C ILE A 79 -3.74 -4.87 1.46
N MET A 80 -3.18 -6.06 1.65
CA MET A 80 -2.33 -6.39 2.80
C MET A 80 -1.03 -6.97 2.29
N GLY A 81 0.09 -6.39 2.70
CA GLY A 81 1.44 -6.86 2.37
C GLY A 81 2.28 -7.00 3.64
N PHE A 82 3.06 -8.06 3.74
CA PHE A 82 4.02 -8.23 4.82
C PHE A 82 5.24 -9.00 4.34
N GLY A 83 6.43 -8.47 4.59
CA GLY A 83 7.67 -9.06 4.16
C GLY A 83 8.75 -8.99 5.23
N LEU A 84 9.60 -10.01 5.22
CA LEU A 84 10.77 -10.12 6.09
C LEU A 84 12.01 -10.45 5.24
N ILE A 85 13.16 -9.92 5.65
CA ILE A 85 14.46 -10.23 5.05
C ILE A 85 15.51 -10.44 6.15
N ARG A 86 16.36 -11.44 5.94
CA ARG A 86 17.59 -11.66 6.68
C ARG A 86 18.77 -11.72 5.71
N GLN A 87 19.85 -11.01 6.01
CA GLN A 87 21.06 -10.96 5.21
C GLN A 87 22.28 -11.22 6.12
N GLY A 88 23.13 -12.17 5.74
CA GLY A 88 24.28 -12.57 6.53
C GLY A 88 23.90 -12.99 7.95
N ASP A 89 24.63 -12.44 8.91
CA ASP A 89 24.39 -12.62 10.34
C ASP A 89 23.48 -11.54 10.95
N ASP A 90 22.99 -10.60 10.12
CA ASP A 90 22.10 -9.54 10.56
C ASP A 90 20.79 -10.10 11.11
N PRO A 91 20.15 -9.43 12.07
CA PRO A 91 18.82 -9.75 12.51
C PRO A 91 17.81 -9.64 11.38
N THR A 92 16.77 -10.48 11.46
CA THR A 92 15.63 -10.37 10.54
C THR A 92 14.98 -9.00 10.68
N ARG A 93 14.81 -8.31 9.55
CA ARG A 93 14.16 -7.00 9.46
C ARG A 93 12.92 -7.06 8.57
N LYS A 94 12.03 -6.13 8.78
CA LYS A 94 10.84 -5.90 7.96
C LYS A 94 11.27 -5.33 6.61
N SER A 95 10.84 -5.95 5.50
CA SER A 95 11.08 -5.49 4.13
C SER A 95 9.84 -4.91 3.47
N ASP A 96 8.65 -5.33 3.94
CA ASP A 96 7.36 -4.79 3.51
C ASP A 96 6.36 -4.83 4.67
N ASP A 97 5.45 -3.86 4.73
CA ASP A 97 4.38 -3.82 5.72
C ASP A 97 3.32 -2.80 5.29
N LYS A 98 2.17 -3.28 4.87
CA LYS A 98 1.12 -2.44 4.31
C LYS A 98 -0.26 -3.00 4.63
N LEU A 99 -1.14 -2.13 5.12
CA LEU A 99 -2.58 -2.28 5.12
C LEU A 99 -3.17 -1.08 4.39
N ASP A 100 -3.92 -1.31 3.32
CA ASP A 100 -4.57 -0.28 2.52
C ASP A 100 -6.01 -0.70 2.24
N LEU A 101 -6.96 0.07 2.77
CA LEU A 101 -8.40 -0.10 2.57
C LEU A 101 -8.93 1.10 1.78
N SER A 102 -9.69 0.85 0.73
CA SER A 102 -10.35 1.87 -0.09
C SER A 102 -11.80 1.48 -0.32
N SER A 103 -12.72 2.42 -0.11
CA SER A 103 -14.15 2.25 -0.37
C SER A 103 -14.67 3.47 -1.11
N LYS A 104 -15.08 3.32 -2.37
CA LYS A 104 -15.57 4.39 -3.23
C LYS A 104 -17.01 4.10 -3.65
N PHE A 105 -17.93 4.94 -3.20
CA PHE A 105 -19.33 4.89 -3.60
C PHE A 105 -19.61 5.95 -4.66
N GLY A 106 -20.35 5.59 -5.71
CA GLY A 106 -20.74 6.47 -6.81
C GLY A 106 -22.23 6.36 -7.14
N TYR A 107 -22.85 7.51 -7.41
CA TYR A 107 -24.20 7.61 -7.95
C TYR A 107 -24.16 8.23 -9.34
N ARG A 108 -24.77 7.58 -10.34
CA ARG A 108 -24.68 7.97 -11.76
C ARG A 108 -25.25 9.36 -12.02
N ALA A 109 -24.39 10.27 -12.48
CA ALA A 109 -24.74 11.62 -12.92
C ALA A 109 -25.01 11.67 -14.44
N SER A 110 -24.22 10.92 -15.23
CA SER A 110 -24.40 10.78 -16.67
C SER A 110 -23.76 9.47 -17.15
N LYS A 111 -23.60 9.27 -18.47
CA LYS A 111 -23.13 8.01 -19.06
C LYS A 111 -21.85 7.47 -18.39
N ASN A 112 -20.87 8.34 -18.17
CA ASN A 112 -19.55 7.95 -17.66
C ASN A 112 -19.15 8.72 -16.39
N TRP A 113 -20.03 9.54 -15.82
CA TRP A 113 -19.76 10.36 -14.65
C TRP A 113 -20.66 9.97 -13.48
N PHE A 114 -20.06 9.93 -12.30
CA PHE A 114 -20.74 9.61 -11.05
C PHE A 114 -20.45 10.70 -10.01
N TYR A 115 -21.43 11.08 -9.21
CA TYR A 115 -21.20 11.75 -7.94
C TYR A 115 -20.59 10.74 -6.99
N SER A 116 -19.42 10.99 -6.45
CA SER A 116 -18.68 9.97 -5.72
C SER A 116 -18.13 10.46 -4.39
N GLY A 117 -18.18 9.55 -3.41
CA GLY A 117 -17.49 9.66 -2.14
C GLY A 117 -16.45 8.56 -2.01
N LEU A 118 -15.26 8.90 -1.52
CA LEU A 118 -14.17 7.97 -1.25
C LEU A 118 -13.80 8.05 0.22
N LEU A 119 -13.62 6.88 0.83
CA LEU A 119 -12.95 6.69 2.10
C LEU A 119 -11.74 5.79 1.85
N SER A 120 -10.53 6.20 2.21
CA SER A 120 -9.36 5.35 2.18
C SER A 120 -8.60 5.44 3.49
N PHE A 121 -8.04 4.29 3.91
CA PHE A 121 -7.29 4.16 5.13
C PHE A 121 -6.03 3.34 4.87
N LYS A 122 -4.86 3.89 5.24
CA LYS A 122 -3.57 3.22 5.07
C LYS A 122 -2.82 3.20 6.40
N THR A 123 -2.17 2.07 6.73
CA THR A 123 -1.28 1.94 7.89
C THR A 123 -0.34 0.74 7.73
N GLN A 124 0.40 0.43 8.77
CA GLN A 124 1.29 -0.71 8.89
C GLN A 124 0.84 -1.63 10.04
N PHE A 125 1.27 -2.91 10.02
CA PHE A 125 0.87 -3.91 11.03
C PHE A 125 1.82 -3.98 12.22
N ALA A 126 3.12 -3.76 11.96
CA ALA A 126 4.18 -4.11 12.90
C ALA A 126 5.19 -2.99 13.08
N GLU A 127 5.88 -3.04 14.21
CA GLU A 127 7.01 -2.15 14.46
C GLU A 127 8.10 -2.31 13.39
N GLY A 128 8.60 -1.18 12.89
CA GLY A 128 9.77 -1.09 12.03
C GLY A 128 10.91 -0.40 12.78
N TYR A 129 12.13 -0.84 12.53
CA TYR A 129 13.33 -0.28 13.12
C TYR A 129 14.38 -0.01 12.06
N ASP A 130 15.07 1.12 12.16
CA ASP A 130 16.36 1.31 11.56
C ASP A 130 17.39 0.56 12.42
N ASN A 131 18.36 -0.13 11.77
CA ASN A 131 19.39 -0.91 12.44
C ASN A 131 18.86 -1.88 13.53
N PRO A 132 17.96 -2.82 13.21
CA PRO A 132 17.28 -3.66 14.21
C PRO A 132 18.20 -4.56 15.05
N GLY A 133 19.49 -4.67 14.70
CA GLY A 133 20.50 -5.42 15.46
C GLY A 133 21.23 -4.63 16.52
N GLU A 134 21.09 -3.33 16.55
CA GLU A 134 21.80 -2.47 17.48
C GLU A 134 21.02 -2.29 18.80
N ALA A 135 21.76 -2.01 19.88
CA ALA A 135 21.14 -1.82 21.20
C ALA A 135 20.34 -0.52 21.28
N ASP A 136 20.70 0.47 20.46
CA ASP A 136 20.11 1.78 20.31
C ASP A 136 19.29 1.94 19.04
N ARG A 137 18.70 0.83 18.55
CA ARG A 137 17.84 0.83 17.36
C ARG A 137 16.74 1.88 17.43
N ILE A 138 16.59 2.63 16.36
CA ILE A 138 15.60 3.68 16.23
C ILE A 138 14.30 3.08 15.66
N LYS A 139 13.17 3.30 16.34
CA LYS A 139 11.86 2.94 15.80
C LYS A 139 11.50 3.90 14.67
N ILE A 140 11.07 3.37 13.53
CA ILE A 140 10.70 4.15 12.34
C ILE A 140 9.24 3.96 11.92
N SER A 141 8.52 2.99 12.46
CA SER A 141 7.09 2.79 12.21
C SER A 141 6.45 1.83 13.22
N ASN A 142 5.14 1.93 13.38
CA ASN A 142 4.32 1.03 14.18
C ASN A 142 2.87 1.03 13.68
N TRP A 143 1.98 0.23 14.28
CA TRP A 143 0.54 0.28 14.04
C TRP A 143 -0.02 1.68 14.31
N LEU A 144 -0.75 2.26 13.34
CA LEU A 144 -1.23 3.65 13.37
C LEU A 144 -0.12 4.70 13.61
N ALA A 145 1.11 4.38 13.24
CA ALA A 145 2.24 5.28 13.28
C ALA A 145 3.19 5.00 12.09
N PRO A 146 2.80 5.48 10.85
CA PRO A 146 1.65 6.34 10.56
C PRO A 146 0.34 5.59 10.27
N GLY A 147 -0.78 6.23 10.54
CA GLY A 147 -2.09 5.91 10.00
C GLY A 147 -2.61 7.09 9.17
N TYR A 148 -3.05 6.84 7.94
CA TYR A 148 -3.59 7.87 7.04
C TYR A 148 -5.05 7.56 6.72
N LEU A 149 -5.94 8.51 7.00
CA LEU A 149 -7.35 8.45 6.61
C LEU A 149 -7.64 9.59 5.64
N ASN A 150 -8.18 9.26 4.47
CA ASN A 150 -8.66 10.25 3.51
C ASN A 150 -10.17 10.06 3.30
N ILE A 151 -10.91 11.17 3.37
CA ILE A 151 -12.35 11.23 3.06
C ILE A 151 -12.53 12.30 2.00
N SER A 152 -13.03 11.92 0.82
CA SER A 152 -13.12 12.78 -0.34
C SER A 152 -14.51 12.72 -0.96
N ALA A 153 -14.98 13.87 -1.49
CA ALA A 153 -16.23 13.96 -2.23
C ALA A 153 -16.03 14.75 -3.53
N GLY A 154 -16.56 14.19 -4.63
CA GLY A 154 -16.36 14.77 -5.94
C GLY A 154 -17.08 14.02 -7.06
N MET A 155 -16.45 13.99 -8.22
CA MET A 155 -16.99 13.29 -9.40
C MET A 155 -15.97 12.27 -9.90
N ASP A 156 -16.45 11.06 -10.17
CA ASP A 156 -15.68 9.97 -10.75
C ASP A 156 -16.03 9.80 -12.23
N PHE A 157 -15.00 9.82 -13.08
CA PHE A 157 -15.10 9.51 -14.49
C PHE A 157 -14.71 8.05 -14.71
N LYS A 158 -15.68 7.20 -15.03
CA LYS A 158 -15.52 5.76 -15.24
C LYS A 158 -16.08 5.38 -16.62
N PRO A 159 -15.29 5.48 -17.70
CA PRO A 159 -15.74 5.18 -19.06
C PRO A 159 -15.89 3.67 -19.31
N ASN A 160 -15.20 2.84 -18.57
CA ASN A 160 -15.17 1.38 -18.62
C ASN A 160 -14.65 0.80 -17.29
N ASP A 161 -14.62 -0.52 -17.18
CA ASP A 161 -14.14 -1.24 -15.97
C ASP A 161 -12.60 -1.18 -15.78
N GLU A 162 -11.85 -0.76 -16.80
CA GLU A 162 -10.39 -0.70 -16.76
C GLU A 162 -9.86 0.64 -16.20
N PHE A 163 -10.64 1.72 -16.28
CA PHE A 163 -10.19 3.08 -15.94
C PHE A 163 -11.20 3.81 -15.07
N SER A 164 -10.70 4.48 -14.03
CA SER A 164 -11.49 5.45 -13.26
C SER A 164 -10.62 6.65 -12.85
N MET A 165 -11.22 7.84 -12.80
CA MET A 165 -10.59 9.07 -12.36
C MET A 165 -11.54 9.87 -11.48
N LEU A 166 -11.29 9.84 -10.17
CA LEU A 166 -12.00 10.67 -9.19
C LEU A 166 -11.34 12.04 -9.11
N ILE A 167 -12.14 13.10 -9.28
CA ILE A 167 -11.76 14.48 -9.03
C ILE A 167 -12.60 14.97 -7.85
N ALA A 168 -11.98 15.17 -6.71
CA ALA A 168 -12.61 15.54 -5.45
C ALA A 168 -12.10 16.91 -4.97
N PRO A 169 -12.85 18.00 -5.24
CA PRO A 169 -12.47 19.33 -4.76
C PRO A 169 -12.63 19.48 -3.25
N VAL A 170 -13.30 18.55 -2.59
CA VAL A 170 -13.49 18.51 -1.13
C VAL A 170 -12.91 17.22 -0.60
N SER A 171 -11.78 17.33 0.11
CA SER A 171 -11.08 16.20 0.70
C SER A 171 -10.49 16.59 2.06
N GLY A 172 -10.61 15.67 3.04
CA GLY A 172 -9.90 15.73 4.31
C GLY A 172 -8.86 14.61 4.37
N LYS A 173 -7.59 14.94 4.56
CA LYS A 173 -6.48 14.02 4.85
C LYS A 173 -6.17 14.11 6.34
N MET A 174 -6.17 12.99 7.03
CA MET A 174 -5.89 12.89 8.47
C MET A 174 -4.72 11.94 8.68
N THR A 175 -3.70 12.41 9.36
CA THR A 175 -2.51 11.64 9.71
C THR A 175 -2.51 11.38 11.22
N PHE A 176 -2.30 10.11 11.60
CA PHE A 176 -2.23 9.66 12.98
C PHE A 176 -0.83 9.09 13.26
N VAL A 177 -0.28 9.42 14.43
CA VAL A 177 0.97 8.85 14.95
C VAL A 177 0.71 8.46 16.40
N LEU A 178 0.18 7.24 16.61
CA LEU A 178 -0.27 6.75 17.92
C LEU A 178 0.82 5.92 18.64
N ASP A 179 2.08 6.19 18.35
CA ASP A 179 3.24 5.63 19.04
C ASP A 179 3.99 6.76 19.74
N ASP A 180 4.22 6.62 21.04
CA ASP A 180 4.79 7.67 21.88
C ASP A 180 6.21 8.10 21.44
N ASP A 181 7.06 7.15 21.01
CA ASP A 181 8.42 7.43 20.59
C ASP A 181 8.42 8.21 19.25
N LEU A 182 7.58 7.79 18.30
CA LEU A 182 7.46 8.43 17.00
C LEU A 182 6.77 9.80 17.08
N SER A 183 5.77 9.95 17.94
CA SER A 183 5.14 11.23 18.22
C SER A 183 6.14 12.20 18.87
N ALA A 184 6.87 11.76 19.89
CA ALA A 184 7.87 12.60 20.54
C ALA A 184 8.99 13.06 19.58
N ALA A 185 9.30 12.24 18.56
CA ALA A 185 10.30 12.57 17.53
C ALA A 185 9.77 13.52 16.43
N GLY A 186 8.45 13.77 16.36
CA GLY A 186 7.85 14.62 15.32
C GLY A 186 7.97 13.99 13.94
N THR A 187 7.44 12.76 13.76
CA THR A 187 7.53 12.03 12.50
C THR A 187 6.30 12.23 11.62
N PHE A 188 6.41 11.86 10.34
CA PHE A 188 5.31 11.85 9.36
C PHE A 188 4.60 13.21 9.16
N GLY A 189 5.34 14.32 9.31
CA GLY A 189 4.82 15.67 9.13
C GLY A 189 4.01 16.22 10.33
N LEU A 190 4.13 15.62 11.52
CA LEU A 190 3.59 16.12 12.77
C LEU A 190 4.69 16.83 13.56
N ASP A 191 4.29 17.84 14.34
CA ASP A 191 5.19 18.46 15.29
C ASP A 191 5.53 17.51 16.47
N PRO A 192 6.71 17.64 17.09
CA PRO A 192 7.09 16.81 18.23
C PRO A 192 6.05 16.82 19.37
N GLY A 193 5.57 15.61 19.72
CA GLY A 193 4.55 15.39 20.74
C GLY A 193 3.11 15.40 20.22
N GLU A 194 2.88 15.70 18.95
CA GLU A 194 1.56 15.59 18.34
C GLU A 194 1.27 14.17 17.87
N THR A 195 0.01 13.77 17.94
CA THR A 195 -0.47 12.45 17.54
C THR A 195 -1.45 12.48 16.37
N PHE A 196 -1.85 13.70 15.95
CA PHE A 196 -2.85 13.91 14.91
C PHE A 196 -2.58 15.18 14.12
N ARG A 197 -2.71 15.09 12.79
CA ARG A 197 -2.73 16.23 11.88
C ARG A 197 -3.92 16.10 10.93
N GLY A 198 -4.67 17.18 10.75
CA GLY A 198 -5.79 17.26 9.82
C GLY A 198 -5.54 18.30 8.73
N GLU A 199 -5.76 17.91 7.48
CA GLU A 199 -5.57 18.75 6.31
C GLU A 199 -6.87 18.78 5.49
N PHE A 200 -7.15 19.92 4.87
CA PHE A 200 -8.30 20.09 3.99
C PHE A 200 -7.85 20.56 2.61
N GLY A 201 -8.32 19.86 1.55
CA GLY A 201 -7.79 20.15 0.22
C GLY A 201 -8.56 19.55 -0.93
N GLY A 202 -7.89 19.49 -2.07
CA GLY A 202 -8.33 18.81 -3.29
C GLY A 202 -7.60 17.48 -3.46
N TYR A 203 -8.31 16.48 -3.99
CA TYR A 203 -7.77 15.15 -4.22
C TYR A 203 -8.15 14.65 -5.61
N VAL A 204 -7.19 14.05 -6.28
CA VAL A 204 -7.42 13.37 -7.56
C VAL A 204 -6.84 11.96 -7.45
N LYS A 205 -7.65 10.96 -7.80
CA LYS A 205 -7.23 9.56 -7.87
C LYS A 205 -7.48 9.02 -9.26
N VAL A 206 -6.43 8.46 -9.87
CA VAL A 206 -6.52 7.73 -11.14
C VAL A 206 -6.24 6.28 -10.87
N ALA A 207 -7.11 5.38 -11.33
CA ALA A 207 -6.92 3.94 -11.27
C ALA A 207 -7.02 3.35 -12.69
N PHE A 208 -6.08 2.46 -13.01
CA PHE A 208 -6.07 1.76 -14.28
C PHE A 208 -5.66 0.30 -14.05
N LYS A 209 -6.52 -0.64 -14.50
CA LYS A 209 -6.30 -2.07 -14.36
C LYS A 209 -6.62 -2.76 -15.68
N LYS A 210 -5.64 -3.39 -16.28
CA LYS A 210 -5.79 -4.02 -17.60
C LYS A 210 -4.78 -5.14 -17.83
N GLU A 211 -5.22 -6.20 -18.50
CA GLU A 211 -4.31 -7.14 -19.14
C GLU A 211 -3.68 -6.49 -20.38
N ILE A 212 -2.45 -5.97 -20.21
CA ILE A 212 -1.73 -5.21 -21.26
C ILE A 212 -1.08 -6.10 -22.30
N LEU A 213 -0.75 -7.33 -21.93
CA LEU A 213 -0.26 -8.40 -22.79
C LEU A 213 -0.85 -9.71 -22.29
N LYS A 214 -0.86 -10.76 -23.13
CA LYS A 214 -1.30 -12.08 -22.70
C LYS A 214 -0.57 -12.51 -21.43
N ASN A 215 -1.32 -12.82 -20.38
CA ASN A 215 -0.82 -13.21 -19.06
C ASN A 215 -0.03 -12.10 -18.32
N VAL A 216 -0.18 -10.83 -18.71
CA VAL A 216 0.46 -9.69 -18.03
C VAL A 216 -0.60 -8.70 -17.62
N LEU A 217 -0.94 -8.67 -16.33
CA LEU A 217 -1.90 -7.74 -15.74
C LEU A 217 -1.15 -6.55 -15.15
N LEU A 218 -1.52 -5.35 -15.56
CA LEU A 218 -1.13 -4.09 -14.93
C LEU A 218 -2.28 -3.59 -14.05
N ASP A 219 -2.00 -3.31 -12.77
CA ASP A 219 -2.89 -2.60 -11.84
C ASP A 219 -2.11 -1.42 -11.27
N THR A 220 -2.56 -0.19 -11.55
CA THR A 220 -1.85 1.02 -11.10
C THR A 220 -2.82 2.06 -10.58
N LYS A 221 -2.43 2.71 -9.48
CA LYS A 221 -3.19 3.76 -8.82
C LYS A 221 -2.27 4.96 -8.58
N LEU A 222 -2.75 6.15 -8.91
CA LEU A 222 -2.01 7.40 -8.77
C LEU A 222 -2.91 8.40 -8.04
N ASP A 223 -2.44 8.87 -6.90
CA ASP A 223 -3.14 9.79 -6.02
C ASP A 223 -2.40 11.13 -5.98
N PHE A 224 -3.14 12.23 -6.05
CA PHE A 224 -2.66 13.59 -5.85
C PHE A 224 -3.47 14.26 -4.74
N PHE A 225 -2.80 14.93 -3.82
CA PHE A 225 -3.45 15.75 -2.80
C PHE A 225 -2.80 17.13 -2.73
N SER A 226 -3.61 18.19 -2.62
CA SER A 226 -3.15 19.56 -2.42
C SER A 226 -3.88 20.16 -1.23
N ASN A 227 -3.13 20.56 -0.19
CA ASN A 227 -3.68 21.22 1.00
C ASN A 227 -4.04 22.66 0.69
N TYR A 228 -5.33 23.02 0.76
CA TYR A 228 -5.80 24.37 0.47
C TYR A 228 -5.45 25.40 1.56
N LEU A 229 -5.21 24.90 2.77
CA LEU A 229 -4.96 25.75 3.93
C LEU A 229 -3.48 26.08 4.09
N GLU A 230 -2.61 25.24 3.52
CA GLU A 230 -1.17 25.39 3.65
C GLU A 230 -0.47 25.04 2.34
N ASN A 231 0.15 26.03 1.71
CA ASN A 231 0.97 25.87 0.50
C ASN A 231 0.30 25.08 -0.64
N PRO A 232 -0.87 25.48 -1.16
CA PRO A 232 -1.67 24.71 -2.12
C PRO A 232 -0.97 24.45 -3.46
N GLN A 233 0.15 25.15 -3.75
CA GLN A 233 1.00 24.92 -4.91
C GLN A 233 1.82 23.63 -4.80
N TYR A 234 1.97 23.06 -3.62
CA TYR A 234 2.65 21.79 -3.42
C TYR A 234 1.62 20.66 -3.43
N VAL A 235 1.94 19.63 -4.18
CA VAL A 235 1.06 18.48 -4.41
C VAL A 235 1.77 17.23 -3.92
N ASP A 236 1.15 16.55 -2.97
CA ASP A 236 1.57 15.22 -2.56
C ASP A 236 1.22 14.22 -3.66
N VAL A 237 2.12 13.30 -3.92
CA VAL A 237 1.96 12.27 -4.94
C VAL A 237 2.17 10.91 -4.32
N ASN A 238 1.23 9.98 -4.53
CA ASN A 238 1.39 8.59 -4.19
C ASN A 238 1.04 7.74 -5.42
N TRP A 239 2.00 6.97 -5.90
CA TRP A 239 1.83 6.08 -7.04
C TRP A 239 2.14 4.65 -6.64
N ASP A 240 1.14 3.78 -6.77
CA ASP A 240 1.25 2.35 -6.59
C ASP A 240 1.10 1.65 -7.94
N MET A 241 1.95 0.68 -8.24
CA MET A 241 1.85 -0.17 -9.42
C MET A 241 2.11 -1.63 -9.04
N LEU A 242 1.27 -2.51 -9.53
CA LEU A 242 1.47 -3.95 -9.53
C LEU A 242 1.44 -4.45 -10.98
N LEU A 243 2.51 -5.11 -11.40
CA LEU A 243 2.58 -5.84 -12.65
C LEU A 243 2.69 -7.33 -12.32
N THR A 244 1.71 -8.11 -12.79
CA THR A 244 1.64 -9.56 -12.55
C THR A 244 1.87 -10.31 -13.86
N PHE A 245 2.86 -11.18 -13.87
CA PHE A 245 3.18 -12.08 -14.97
C PHE A 245 2.73 -13.49 -14.60
N THR A 246 1.62 -13.94 -15.14
CA THR A 246 1.08 -15.30 -14.89
C THR A 246 1.85 -16.32 -15.71
N ILE A 247 2.57 -17.23 -15.05
CA ILE A 247 3.36 -18.30 -15.69
C ILE A 247 2.47 -19.54 -15.87
N ASN A 248 1.74 -19.93 -14.82
CA ASN A 248 0.74 -20.99 -14.85
C ASN A 248 -0.30 -20.77 -13.74
N GLU A 249 -1.18 -21.75 -13.47
CA GLU A 249 -2.27 -21.67 -12.48
C GLU A 249 -1.80 -21.33 -11.04
N PHE A 250 -0.55 -21.64 -10.69
CA PHE A 250 -0.02 -21.51 -9.35
C PHE A 250 1.23 -20.63 -9.26
N LEU A 251 1.90 -20.36 -10.38
CA LEU A 251 3.17 -19.65 -10.41
C LEU A 251 3.03 -18.33 -11.15
N SER A 252 3.45 -17.26 -10.52
CA SER A 252 3.57 -15.94 -11.14
C SER A 252 4.83 -15.21 -10.70
N ALA A 253 5.27 -14.26 -11.54
CA ALA A 253 6.19 -13.21 -11.13
C ALA A 253 5.42 -11.92 -10.91
N THR A 254 5.81 -11.15 -9.89
CA THR A 254 5.19 -9.86 -9.58
C THR A 254 6.25 -8.78 -9.48
N LEU A 255 5.95 -7.60 -10.02
CA LEU A 255 6.71 -6.38 -9.80
C LEU A 255 5.77 -5.38 -9.12
N VAL A 256 6.08 -5.05 -7.87
CA VAL A 256 5.38 -4.02 -7.10
C VAL A 256 6.27 -2.79 -7.05
N THR A 257 5.76 -1.64 -7.44
CA THR A 257 6.46 -0.37 -7.22
C THR A 257 5.58 0.58 -6.45
N GLN A 258 6.19 1.39 -5.61
CA GLN A 258 5.54 2.47 -4.88
C GLN A 258 6.44 3.70 -4.90
N LEU A 259 5.86 4.84 -5.29
CA LEU A 259 6.51 6.14 -5.22
C LEU A 259 5.65 7.05 -4.34
N ILE A 260 6.28 7.69 -3.37
CA ILE A 260 5.65 8.67 -2.49
C ILE A 260 6.46 9.96 -2.54
N TYR A 261 5.80 11.06 -2.75
CA TYR A 261 6.32 12.40 -2.51
C TYR A 261 5.32 13.15 -1.65
N ASP A 262 5.73 13.50 -0.46
CA ASP A 262 4.98 14.32 0.49
C ASP A 262 5.96 15.38 1.00
N ARG A 263 5.60 16.66 0.80
CA ARG A 263 6.49 17.77 1.16
C ARG A 263 6.65 17.91 2.67
N ASP A 264 5.70 17.43 3.43
CA ASP A 264 5.69 17.53 4.89
C ASP A 264 6.56 16.46 5.55
N ILE A 265 7.06 15.49 4.74
CA ILE A 265 8.00 14.47 5.19
C ILE A 265 9.41 14.84 4.72
N GLU A 266 10.21 15.34 5.65
CA GLU A 266 11.60 15.74 5.39
C GLU A 266 12.58 14.63 5.77
N PHE A 267 13.64 14.53 5.00
CA PHE A 267 14.74 13.61 5.22
C PHE A 267 15.99 14.42 5.59
N GLY A 268 16.59 14.06 6.73
CA GLY A 268 17.86 14.62 7.13
C GLY A 268 19.02 14.06 6.31
N PHE A 269 19.98 14.91 5.94
CA PHE A 269 21.24 14.49 5.34
C PHE A 269 22.40 15.33 5.87
N ASP A 270 23.57 14.73 5.84
CA ASP A 270 24.84 15.36 6.22
C ASP A 270 25.41 16.06 4.98
N SER A 271 25.33 17.39 4.92
CA SER A 271 25.87 18.18 3.82
C SER A 271 27.36 18.47 3.98
N THR A 272 27.90 18.32 5.20
CA THR A 272 29.29 18.63 5.56
C THR A 272 30.18 17.41 5.60
N GLY A 273 29.63 16.20 5.70
CA GLY A 273 30.36 14.94 5.76
C GLY A 273 30.93 14.63 7.17
N ASP A 274 30.36 15.23 8.21
CA ASP A 274 30.81 15.06 9.60
C ASP A 274 30.03 13.99 10.39
N GLY A 275 29.04 13.34 9.74
CA GLY A 275 28.19 12.32 10.34
C GLY A 275 26.95 12.87 11.07
N VAL A 276 26.73 14.19 11.03
CA VAL A 276 25.55 14.83 11.63
C VAL A 276 24.64 15.36 10.52
N HIS A 277 23.34 15.09 10.62
CA HIS A 277 22.38 15.66 9.70
C HIS A 277 22.21 17.15 9.97
N ASP A 278 22.61 17.98 9.02
CA ASP A 278 22.59 19.44 9.11
C ASP A 278 21.63 20.09 8.09
N SER A 279 21.00 19.29 7.23
CA SER A 279 20.04 19.74 6.23
C SER A 279 18.85 18.78 6.18
N PHE A 280 17.66 19.34 5.95
CA PHE A 280 16.41 18.59 5.87
C PHE A 280 15.65 19.02 4.62
N GLU A 281 15.28 18.06 3.77
CA GLU A 281 14.57 18.32 2.52
C GLU A 281 13.54 17.23 2.24
N PRO A 282 12.38 17.57 1.64
CA PRO A 282 11.45 16.59 1.13
C PRO A 282 12.07 15.83 -0.05
N ARG A 283 11.93 14.52 -0.06
CA ARG A 283 12.48 13.65 -1.12
C ARG A 283 11.43 12.68 -1.64
N VAL A 284 11.61 12.29 -2.89
CA VAL A 284 10.85 11.17 -3.47
C VAL A 284 11.31 9.89 -2.79
N GLN A 285 10.35 9.17 -2.22
CA GLN A 285 10.53 7.82 -1.70
C GLN A 285 10.15 6.83 -2.79
N PHE A 286 11.00 5.85 -3.08
CA PHE A 286 10.74 4.84 -4.09
C PHE A 286 11.02 3.45 -3.52
N LYS A 287 10.05 2.57 -3.66
CA LYS A 287 10.18 1.15 -3.32
C LYS A 287 9.89 0.29 -4.54
N GLU A 288 10.73 -0.69 -4.78
CA GLU A 288 10.53 -1.73 -5.79
C GLU A 288 10.69 -3.10 -5.15
N LEU A 289 9.76 -3.99 -5.45
CA LEU A 289 9.80 -5.38 -5.01
C LEU A 289 9.49 -6.28 -6.20
N PHE A 290 10.48 -7.04 -6.65
CA PHE A 290 10.31 -8.10 -7.63
C PHE A 290 10.27 -9.45 -6.92
N GLY A 291 9.27 -10.26 -7.22
CA GLY A 291 9.08 -11.57 -6.62
C GLY A 291 8.69 -12.63 -7.64
N LEU A 292 9.13 -13.86 -7.40
CA LEU A 292 8.64 -15.07 -8.06
C LEU A 292 8.08 -15.98 -6.98
N GLY A 293 6.86 -16.43 -7.12
CA GLY A 293 6.22 -17.21 -6.08
C GLY A 293 4.91 -17.85 -6.46
N LEU A 294 4.27 -18.43 -5.47
CA LEU A 294 2.94 -19.01 -5.60
C LEU A 294 1.89 -17.92 -5.56
N THR A 295 0.95 -17.97 -6.50
CA THR A 295 -0.20 -17.05 -6.56
C THR A 295 -1.47 -17.85 -6.74
N TYR A 296 -2.50 -17.44 -6.03
CA TYR A 296 -3.85 -17.98 -6.16
C TYR A 296 -4.82 -16.82 -6.43
N ASN A 297 -5.56 -16.95 -7.54
CA ASN A 297 -6.60 -16.00 -7.94
C ASN A 297 -7.96 -16.66 -7.75
N PHE A 298 -8.96 -15.94 -7.24
CA PHE A 298 -10.33 -16.42 -7.04
C PHE A 298 -11.37 -15.32 -7.24
#